data_ac6ad3a1b04730d0e593c5a3b3a19dff
#
_entry.id   ac6ad3a1b04730d0e593c5a3b3a19dff
#
_cell.length_a   1.000
_cell.length_b   1.000
_cell.length_c   1.000
_cell.angle_alpha   90.00
_cell.angle_beta   90.00
_cell.angle_gamma   90.00
#
_symmetry.space_group_name_H-M   'P 1'
#
loop_
_entity.id
_entity.type
_entity.pdbx_description
1 polymer ?
#
loop_
_entity_poly.entity_id
_entity_poly.type
_entity_poly.pdbx_seq_one_letter_code
_entity_poly.pdbx_strand_id
1 'polypeptide(L)' 'MAAEELPNLDELLAELVRLEREERDLSAVRRILHNRLDLGFPNEVTLRRERQVSDERRELHRRIDALRAQVAPVMRARP' A
#
# COMPACT_ATOMS: atom_id res chain seq x y z
N MET A 1 33.19 10.21 -3.97
CA MET A 1 31.90 10.10 -4.49
C MET A 1 31.05 9.13 -3.72
N ALA A 2 30.01 9.61 -3.19
CA ALA A 2 29.13 8.72 -2.47
C ALA A 2 28.69 7.62 -3.42
N ALA A 3 29.26 6.46 -3.25
CA ALA A 3 28.65 5.31 -3.83
C ALA A 3 27.19 5.38 -3.49
N GLU A 4 26.34 5.24 -4.46
CA GLU A 4 24.93 5.14 -4.21
C GLU A 4 24.72 4.12 -3.13
N GLU A 5 24.33 4.59 -1.97
CA GLU A 5 24.02 3.68 -0.88
C GLU A 5 22.78 2.90 -1.29
N LEU A 6 22.98 1.61 -1.53
CA LEU A 6 21.86 0.73 -1.69
C LEU A 6 21.13 0.65 -0.35
N PRO A 7 19.80 0.81 -0.34
CA PRO A 7 19.03 0.62 0.88
C PRO A 7 19.35 -0.77 1.45
N ASN A 8 19.61 -0.85 2.74
CA ASN A 8 19.85 -2.15 3.34
C ASN A 8 18.54 -2.93 3.45
N LEU A 9 18.65 -4.23 3.62
CA LEU A 9 17.49 -5.12 3.67
C LEU A 9 16.54 -4.74 4.81
N ASP A 10 17.08 -4.35 5.96
CA ASP A 10 16.25 -4.00 7.12
C ASP A 10 15.41 -2.75 6.84
N GLU A 11 15.99 -1.77 6.15
CA GLU A 11 15.26 -0.57 5.75
C GLU A 11 14.15 -0.91 4.74
N LEU A 12 14.43 -1.75 3.77
CA LEU A 12 13.44 -2.19 2.79
C LEU A 12 12.29 -2.94 3.45
N LEU A 13 12.59 -3.83 4.38
CA LEU A 13 11.58 -4.60 5.11
C LEU A 13 10.74 -3.71 6.01
N ALA A 14 11.36 -2.74 6.69
CA ALA A 14 10.64 -1.79 7.53
C ALA A 14 9.66 -0.95 6.70
N GLU A 15 10.11 -0.47 5.54
CA GLU A 15 9.27 0.28 4.62
C GLU A 15 8.11 -0.58 4.09
N LEU A 16 8.40 -1.82 3.74
CA LEU A 16 7.37 -2.75 3.26
C LEU A 16 6.30 -3.00 4.33
N VAL A 17 6.70 -3.24 5.57
CA VAL A 17 5.77 -3.43 6.69
C VAL A 17 4.89 -2.19 6.87
N ARG A 18 5.49 -1.00 6.80
CA ARG A 18 4.76 0.26 6.92
C ARG A 18 3.70 0.40 5.83
N LEU A 19 4.08 0.15 4.58
CA LEU A 19 3.16 0.27 3.44
C LEU A 19 2.06 -0.79 3.49
N GLU A 20 2.38 -2.01 3.90
CA GLU A 20 1.38 -3.06 4.04
C GLU A 20 0.37 -2.74 5.14
N ARG A 21 0.82 -2.08 6.21
CA ARG A 21 -0.08 -1.61 7.27
C ARG A 21 -1.01 -0.51 6.75
N GLU A 22 -0.47 0.47 6.01
CA GLU A 22 -1.27 1.52 5.39
C GLU A 22 -2.31 0.93 4.43
N GLU A 23 -1.92 -0.06 3.64
CA GLU A 23 -2.83 -0.73 2.71
C GLU A 23 -3.99 -1.41 3.45
N ARG A 24 -3.70 -2.08 4.56
CA ARG A 24 -4.75 -2.71 5.37
C ARG A 24 -5.72 -1.69 5.94
N ASP A 25 -5.20 -0.55 6.40
CA ASP A 25 -6.03 0.53 6.92
C ASP A 25 -6.94 1.11 5.84
N LEU A 26 -6.40 1.36 4.64
CA LEU A 26 -7.20 1.84 3.51
C LEU A 26 -8.23 0.82 3.06
N SER A 27 -7.88 -0.46 3.07
CA SER A 27 -8.82 -1.53 2.73
C SER A 27 -9.98 -1.60 3.72
N ALA A 28 -9.71 -1.38 5.00
CA ALA A 28 -10.75 -1.32 6.02
C ALA A 28 -11.70 -0.13 5.79
N VAL A 29 -11.15 1.05 5.50
CA VAL A 29 -11.93 2.24 5.19
C VAL A 29 -12.79 2.00 3.93
N ARG A 30 -12.19 1.42 2.88
CA ARG A 30 -12.91 1.11 1.65
C ARG A 30 -14.09 0.18 1.90
N ARG A 31 -13.92 -0.82 2.76
CA ARG A 31 -15.00 -1.75 3.12
C ARG A 31 -16.15 -1.02 3.81
N ILE A 32 -15.84 -0.11 4.72
CA ILE A 32 -16.87 0.69 5.40
C ILE A 32 -17.64 1.55 4.39
N LEU A 33 -16.93 2.19 3.47
CA LEU A 33 -17.56 3.03 2.44
C LEU A 33 -18.46 2.20 1.51
N HIS A 34 -18.01 1.01 1.11
CA HIS A 34 -18.81 0.11 0.28
C HIS A 34 -20.07 -0.33 1.01
N ASN A 35 -19.98 -0.65 2.31
CA ASN A 35 -21.15 -1.01 3.09
C ASN A 35 -22.17 0.13 3.16
N ARG A 36 -21.70 1.36 3.29
CA ARG A 36 -22.61 2.53 3.27
C ARG A 36 -23.32 2.68 1.95
N LEU A 37 -22.61 2.47 0.83
CA LEU A 37 -23.19 2.54 -0.50
C LEU A 37 -24.24 1.43 -0.69
N ASP A 38 -23.95 0.21 -0.25
CA ASP A 38 -24.85 -0.94 -0.35
C ASP A 38 -26.10 -0.76 0.50
N LEU A 39 -26.00 -0.05 1.62
CA LEU A 39 -27.14 0.23 2.50
C LEU A 39 -28.02 1.38 1.99
N GLY A 40 -27.71 1.94 0.82
CA GLY A 40 -28.54 2.96 0.20
C GLY A 40 -28.32 4.37 0.72
N PHE A 41 -27.10 4.67 1.20
CA PHE A 41 -26.71 6.02 1.57
C PHE A 41 -25.73 6.62 0.56
N PRO A 42 -26.03 6.53 -0.77
CA PRO A 42 -25.13 7.11 -1.75
C PRO A 42 -25.27 8.63 -1.70
N ASN A 43 -24.19 9.31 -1.39
CA ASN A 43 -24.10 10.74 -1.60
C ASN A 43 -22.77 11.01 -2.30
N GLU A 44 -22.66 12.19 -2.90
CA GLU A 44 -21.46 12.56 -3.65
C GLU A 44 -20.19 12.51 -2.80
N VAL A 45 -20.30 12.86 -1.53
CA VAL A 45 -19.16 12.86 -0.61
C VAL A 45 -18.66 11.44 -0.41
N THR A 46 -19.55 10.48 -0.17
CA THR A 46 -19.19 9.09 0.03
C THR A 46 -18.58 8.49 -1.24
N LEU A 47 -19.17 8.75 -2.41
CA LEU A 47 -18.66 8.28 -3.70
C LEU A 47 -17.26 8.85 -3.99
N ARG A 48 -17.08 10.13 -3.73
CA ARG A 48 -15.79 10.79 -3.93
C ARG A 48 -14.73 10.23 -3.00
N ARG A 49 -15.08 9.99 -1.75
CA ARG A 49 -14.18 9.40 -0.76
C ARG A 49 -13.80 7.98 -1.15
N GLU A 50 -14.75 7.18 -1.64
CA GLU A 50 -14.49 5.83 -2.10
C GLU A 50 -13.49 5.83 -3.26
N ARG A 51 -13.64 6.71 -4.24
CA ARG A 51 -12.70 6.83 -5.36
C ARG A 51 -11.31 7.21 -4.88
N GLN A 52 -11.24 8.18 -3.97
CA GLN A 52 -9.97 8.64 -3.41
C GLN A 52 -9.25 7.49 -2.69
N VAL A 53 -9.96 6.76 -1.86
CA VAL A 53 -9.40 5.62 -1.12
C VAL A 53 -8.95 4.52 -2.09
N SER A 54 -9.73 4.24 -3.12
CA SER A 54 -9.36 3.24 -4.14
C SER A 54 -8.10 3.63 -4.90
N ASP A 55 -7.96 4.91 -5.25
CA ASP A 55 -6.77 5.42 -5.94
C ASP A 55 -5.53 5.34 -5.04
N GLU A 56 -5.64 5.73 -3.78
CA GLU A 56 -4.55 5.63 -2.81
C GLU A 56 -4.13 4.17 -2.60
N ARG A 57 -5.09 3.27 -2.54
CA ARG A 57 -4.85 1.84 -2.38
C ARG A 57 -4.08 1.28 -3.58
N ARG A 58 -4.46 1.66 -4.81
CA ARG A 58 -3.74 1.24 -6.01
C ARG A 58 -2.29 1.73 -6.00
N GLU A 59 -2.08 2.97 -5.59
CA GLU A 59 -0.74 3.54 -5.50
C GLU A 59 0.10 2.79 -4.47
N LEU A 60 -0.47 2.47 -3.32
CA LEU A 60 0.22 1.66 -2.31
C LEU A 60 0.58 0.28 -2.83
N HIS A 61 -0.33 -0.36 -3.57
CA HIS A 61 -0.04 -1.67 -4.17
C HIS A 61 1.15 -1.60 -5.13
N ARG A 62 1.23 -0.56 -5.96
CA ARG A 62 2.37 -0.39 -6.86
C ARG A 62 3.67 -0.25 -6.08
N ARG A 63 3.66 0.54 -5.01
CA ARG A 63 4.84 0.75 -4.16
C ARG A 63 5.24 -0.52 -3.43
N ILE A 64 4.28 -1.25 -2.91
CA ILE A 64 4.51 -2.55 -2.25
C ILE A 64 5.13 -3.54 -3.24
N ASP A 65 4.58 -3.65 -4.43
CA ASP A 65 5.10 -4.56 -5.46
C ASP A 65 6.53 -4.18 -5.86
N ALA A 66 6.81 -2.89 -6.00
CA ALA A 66 8.16 -2.41 -6.31
C ALA A 66 9.15 -2.76 -5.19
N LEU A 67 8.75 -2.61 -3.93
CA LEU A 67 9.61 -2.99 -2.79
C LEU A 67 9.82 -4.49 -2.72
N ARG A 68 8.78 -5.29 -2.94
CA ARG A 68 8.91 -6.75 -2.98
C ARG A 68 9.88 -7.19 -4.07
N ALA A 69 9.83 -6.53 -5.21
CA ALA A 69 10.76 -6.80 -6.31
C ALA A 69 12.21 -6.49 -5.94
N GLN A 70 12.44 -5.50 -5.08
CA GLN A 70 13.78 -5.20 -4.57
C GLN A 70 14.25 -6.18 -3.49
N VAL A 71 13.32 -6.63 -2.66
CA VAL A 71 13.62 -7.52 -1.53
C VAL A 71 13.86 -8.96 -1.99
N ALA A 72 13.09 -9.45 -2.94
CA ALA A 72 13.13 -10.85 -3.36
C ALA A 72 14.52 -11.33 -3.80
N PRO A 73 15.29 -10.58 -4.63
CA PRO A 73 16.63 -11.03 -5.00
C PRO A 73 17.60 -11.13 -3.81
N VAL A 74 17.49 -10.19 -2.87
CA VAL A 74 18.33 -10.18 -1.67
C VAL A 74 18.02 -11.37 -0.78
N MET A 75 16.74 -11.68 -0.59
CA MET A 75 16.32 -12.84 0.20
C MET A 75 16.75 -14.15 -0.44
N ARG A 76 16.68 -14.26 -1.76
CA ARG A 76 17.12 -15.47 -2.48
C ARG A 76 18.63 -15.65 -2.46
N ALA A 77 19.38 -14.57 -2.36
CA ALA A 77 20.85 -14.63 -2.31
C ALA A 77 21.40 -15.05 -0.94
N ARG A 78 20.56 -15.06 0.10
CA ARG A 78 20.97 -15.48 1.43
C ARG A 78 21.06 -17.00 1.51
N PRO A 79 22.17 -17.52 2.05
CA PRO A 79 22.30 -18.97 2.28
C PRO A 79 21.34 -19.47 3.35
#